data_6659447f5e1545acc1b6ef5265887d93
#
_entry.id   6659447f5e1545acc1b6ef5265887d93
#
_cell.length_a   1.000
_cell.length_b   1.000
_cell.length_c   1.000
_cell.angle_alpha   90.00
_cell.angle_beta   90.00
_cell.angle_gamma   90.00
#
_symmetry.space_group_name_H-M   'P 1'
#
loop_
_entity.id
_entity.type
_entity.pdbx_description
1 polymer ?
#
loop_
_entity_poly.entity_id
_entity_poly.type
_entity_poly.pdbx_seq_one_letter_code
_entity_poly.pdbx_strand_id
1 'polypeptide(L)'
;FSDFNDQLLDINATPPSITSFYAYNEKYGFNQDKSSLVGVSLNGIYDTRDNQNNPYKGRYAYLSYKMNPEFLGSEKSSSTLWLVYRDYIDIKKDHHDIIGFWGWGNFTITGDLPYMLLPSSGYDQFAKSARPYPQGRFRGQNMIYGETEYRKHLYGSKKNPDLLGMVAFFNVTTASSVENNINLFKYINKGYGLGIRYNISKKARTNLG
;
A
#
# COMPACT_ATOMS: atom_id res chain seq x y z
N PHE A 1 5.92 -21.18 -4.75
CA PHE A 1 4.58 -20.75 -5.17
C PHE A 1 3.97 -21.83 -6.06
N SER A 2 3.86 -23.02 -5.54
CA SER A 2 3.08 -24.10 -6.08
C SER A 2 1.75 -24.11 -5.35
N ASP A 3 0.70 -24.48 -6.02
CA ASP A 3 -0.64 -24.72 -5.53
C ASP A 3 -1.55 -23.46 -5.45
N PHE A 4 -1.72 -22.80 -6.58
CA PHE A 4 -3.05 -22.24 -6.84
C PHE A 4 -3.98 -23.42 -6.96
N ASN A 5 -4.96 -23.46 -6.05
CA ASN A 5 -5.91 -24.55 -5.95
C ASN A 5 -6.73 -24.64 -7.25
N ASP A 6 -6.38 -25.53 -8.16
CA ASP A 6 -7.07 -25.75 -9.43
C ASP A 6 -8.58 -26.03 -9.26
N GLN A 7 -9.02 -26.31 -8.02
CA GLN A 7 -10.43 -26.51 -7.67
C GLN A 7 -11.31 -25.24 -7.87
N LEU A 8 -10.71 -24.06 -8.00
CA LEU A 8 -11.43 -22.82 -8.30
C LEU A 8 -11.47 -22.49 -9.79
N LEU A 9 -10.81 -23.30 -10.64
CA LEU A 9 -10.75 -23.11 -12.07
C LEU A 9 -11.56 -24.21 -12.75
N ASP A 10 -12.69 -23.85 -13.30
CA ASP A 10 -13.44 -24.70 -14.23
C ASP A 10 -13.73 -23.91 -15.51
N ILE A 11 -12.81 -24.01 -16.46
CA ILE A 11 -12.92 -23.36 -17.77
C ILE A 11 -14.01 -23.95 -18.63
N ASN A 12 -14.50 -25.15 -18.31
CA ASN A 12 -15.57 -25.85 -19.04
C ASN A 12 -16.96 -25.59 -18.43
N ALA A 13 -17.02 -24.95 -17.26
CA ALA A 13 -18.29 -24.55 -16.67
C ALA A 13 -19.00 -23.46 -17.51
N THR A 14 -20.32 -23.38 -17.42
CA THR A 14 -21.12 -22.35 -18.11
C THR A 14 -21.87 -21.52 -17.07
N PRO A 15 -21.46 -20.28 -16.74
CA PRO A 15 -20.28 -19.58 -17.25
C PRO A 15 -18.95 -20.15 -16.71
N PRO A 16 -17.84 -19.99 -17.44
CA PRO A 16 -16.53 -20.47 -16.96
C PRO A 16 -16.15 -19.87 -15.61
N SER A 17 -15.69 -20.70 -14.69
CA SER A 17 -15.11 -20.24 -13.41
C SER A 17 -13.62 -20.04 -13.57
N ILE A 18 -13.19 -18.80 -13.82
CA ILE A 18 -11.80 -18.42 -13.96
C ILE A 18 -11.42 -17.35 -12.92
N THR A 19 -10.24 -17.45 -12.34
CA THR A 19 -9.72 -16.42 -11.44
C THR A 19 -9.22 -15.21 -12.23
N SER A 20 -9.27 -14.02 -11.62
CA SER A 20 -8.68 -12.81 -12.23
C SER A 20 -7.19 -12.98 -12.52
N PHE A 21 -6.48 -13.77 -11.72
CA PHE A 21 -5.08 -14.14 -11.95
C PHE A 21 -4.90 -14.87 -13.28
N TYR A 22 -5.67 -15.94 -13.48
CA TYR A 22 -5.59 -16.76 -14.70
C TYR A 22 -5.94 -15.92 -15.93
N ALA A 23 -7.09 -15.23 -15.92
CA ALA A 23 -7.55 -14.41 -17.04
C ALA A 23 -6.57 -13.30 -17.42
N TYR A 24 -5.97 -12.65 -16.42
CA TYR A 24 -4.98 -11.61 -16.66
C TYR A 24 -3.70 -12.17 -17.28
N ASN A 25 -3.13 -13.21 -16.66
CA ASN A 25 -1.87 -13.79 -17.14
C ASN A 25 -2.02 -14.39 -18.54
N GLU A 26 -3.15 -15.06 -18.82
CA GLU A 26 -3.45 -15.56 -20.16
C GLU A 26 -3.52 -14.43 -21.20
N LYS A 27 -4.29 -13.38 -20.89
CA LYS A 27 -4.45 -12.23 -21.78
C LYS A 27 -3.13 -11.51 -22.09
N TYR A 28 -2.27 -11.36 -21.08
CA TYR A 28 -0.98 -10.68 -21.21
C TYR A 28 0.18 -11.63 -21.51
N GLY A 29 -0.07 -12.92 -21.70
CA GLY A 29 0.94 -13.93 -22.05
C GLY A 29 1.99 -14.12 -20.97
N PHE A 30 1.59 -14.08 -19.68
CA PHE A 30 2.41 -14.46 -18.54
C PHE A 30 2.23 -15.94 -18.20
N ASN A 31 3.29 -16.53 -17.64
CA ASN A 31 3.24 -17.91 -17.17
C ASN A 31 2.26 -18.05 -15.97
N GLN A 32 1.49 -19.14 -15.94
CA GLN A 32 0.52 -19.40 -14.88
C GLN A 32 1.15 -19.97 -13.61
N ASP A 33 2.28 -20.69 -13.75
CA ASP A 33 2.93 -21.40 -12.65
C ASP A 33 4.10 -20.63 -12.04
N LYS A 34 4.76 -19.80 -12.84
CA LYS A 34 5.96 -19.07 -12.47
C LYS A 34 5.85 -17.61 -12.90
N SER A 35 6.38 -16.73 -12.08
CA SER A 35 6.65 -15.35 -12.51
C SER A 35 8.06 -14.96 -12.08
N SER A 36 8.80 -14.33 -12.96
CA SER A 36 10.14 -13.82 -12.70
C SER A 36 10.20 -12.34 -13.00
N LEU A 37 10.67 -11.56 -12.03
CA LEU A 37 10.88 -10.12 -12.18
C LEU A 37 12.23 -9.75 -11.57
N VAL A 38 13.21 -9.52 -12.42
CA VAL A 38 14.57 -9.12 -12.04
C VAL A 38 14.86 -7.75 -12.58
N GLY A 39 15.35 -6.85 -11.74
CA GLY A 39 15.59 -5.50 -12.21
C GLY A 39 16.52 -4.70 -11.32
N VAL A 40 16.79 -3.49 -11.77
CA VAL A 40 17.56 -2.48 -11.04
C VAL A 40 16.64 -1.33 -10.64
N SER A 41 16.90 -0.71 -9.50
CA SER A 41 16.12 0.43 -9.04
C SER A 41 17.02 1.57 -8.58
N LEU A 42 16.56 2.79 -8.86
CA LEU A 42 17.08 4.01 -8.28
C LEU A 42 16.11 4.47 -7.19
N ASN A 43 16.63 4.66 -5.98
CA ASN A 43 15.81 5.00 -4.83
C ASN A 43 16.29 6.30 -4.19
N GLY A 44 15.36 7.19 -3.84
CA GLY A 44 15.59 8.41 -3.10
C GLY A 44 14.75 8.43 -1.82
N ILE A 45 15.36 8.80 -0.68
CA ILE A 45 14.69 8.90 0.62
C ILE A 45 15.01 10.27 1.22
N TYR A 46 13.96 10.94 1.71
CA TYR A 46 14.06 12.12 2.55
C TYR A 46 13.24 11.88 3.83
N ASP A 47 13.91 11.90 4.98
CA ASP A 47 13.26 11.62 6.28
C ASP A 47 13.72 12.62 7.34
N THR A 48 12.78 13.45 7.82
CA THR A 48 12.97 14.42 8.90
C THR A 48 12.05 14.14 10.11
N ARG A 49 11.44 12.95 10.14
CA ARG A 49 10.56 12.59 11.27
C ARG A 49 11.35 12.47 12.56
N ASP A 50 10.76 12.94 13.64
CA ASP A 50 11.34 12.84 14.99
C ASP A 50 11.34 11.39 15.55
N ASN A 51 10.54 10.50 14.95
CA ASN A 51 10.50 9.07 15.26
C ASN A 51 9.96 8.29 14.05
N GLN A 52 10.50 7.11 13.77
CA GLN A 52 10.07 6.30 12.63
C GLN A 52 8.74 5.56 12.88
N ASN A 53 8.49 5.10 14.11
CA ASN A 53 7.33 4.28 14.47
C ASN A 53 6.09 5.12 14.73
N ASN A 54 6.23 6.19 15.51
CA ASN A 54 5.14 7.07 15.89
C ASN A 54 5.62 8.52 15.92
N PRO A 55 5.77 9.15 14.76
CA PRO A 55 6.20 10.53 14.68
C PRO A 55 5.13 11.48 15.17
N TYR A 56 5.58 12.55 15.84
CA TYR A 56 4.76 13.69 16.21
C TYR A 56 4.87 14.80 15.16
N LYS A 57 6.06 14.92 14.53
CA LYS A 57 6.34 15.93 13.53
C LYS A 57 7.35 15.45 12.51
N GLY A 58 7.41 16.17 11.37
CA GLY A 58 8.37 15.93 10.30
C GLY A 58 7.79 15.17 9.14
N ARG A 59 8.59 14.99 8.10
CA ARG A 59 8.19 14.49 6.79
C ARG A 59 9.00 13.28 6.40
N TYR A 60 8.37 12.44 5.60
CA TYR A 60 9.01 11.33 4.93
C TYR A 60 8.59 11.34 3.46
N ALA A 61 9.55 11.31 2.57
CA ALA A 61 9.32 11.12 1.15
C ALA A 61 10.21 10.00 0.63
N TYR A 62 9.64 9.15 -0.20
CA TYR A 62 10.33 8.06 -0.86
C TYR A 62 9.94 8.03 -2.33
N LEU A 63 10.95 7.86 -3.18
CA LEU A 63 10.80 7.66 -4.61
C LEU A 63 11.61 6.44 -5.01
N SER A 64 11.02 5.56 -5.80
CA SER A 64 11.71 4.41 -6.39
C SER A 64 11.29 4.28 -7.86
N TYR A 65 12.27 4.36 -8.74
CA TYR A 65 12.10 3.99 -10.14
C TYR A 65 12.81 2.67 -10.39
N LYS A 66 12.07 1.66 -10.83
CA LYS A 66 12.58 0.31 -11.06
C LYS A 66 12.40 -0.06 -12.53
N MET A 67 13.45 -0.58 -13.14
CA MET A 67 13.46 -1.15 -14.49
C MET A 67 13.70 -2.65 -14.40
N ASN A 68 12.89 -3.42 -15.08
CA ASN A 68 12.92 -4.89 -15.08
C ASN A 68 13.06 -5.37 -16.53
N PRO A 69 14.26 -5.31 -17.13
CA PRO A 69 14.45 -5.75 -18.51
C PRO A 69 14.53 -7.28 -18.60
N GLU A 70 14.08 -7.84 -19.73
CA GLU A 70 14.11 -9.29 -19.97
C GLU A 70 15.51 -9.88 -19.94
N PHE A 71 16.52 -9.15 -20.42
CA PHE A 71 17.90 -9.63 -20.44
C PHE A 71 18.50 -9.88 -19.04
N LEU A 72 17.89 -9.36 -17.97
CA LEU A 72 18.25 -9.68 -16.59
C LEU A 72 17.49 -10.87 -16.02
N GLY A 73 16.53 -11.44 -16.77
CA GLY A 73 15.75 -12.60 -16.35
C GLY A 73 14.30 -12.29 -15.97
N SER A 74 13.80 -11.10 -16.28
CA SER A 74 12.37 -10.82 -16.20
C SER A 74 11.63 -11.52 -17.32
N GLU A 75 10.42 -11.98 -17.05
CA GLU A 75 9.55 -12.61 -18.03
C GLU A 75 9.17 -11.66 -19.15
N LYS A 76 8.96 -10.37 -18.83
CA LYS A 76 8.74 -9.27 -19.76
C LYS A 76 9.42 -8.01 -19.26
N SER A 77 9.83 -7.15 -20.21
CA SER A 77 10.40 -5.85 -19.86
C SER A 77 9.33 -4.92 -19.32
N SER A 78 9.58 -4.29 -18.19
CA SER A 78 8.68 -3.33 -17.57
C SER A 78 9.42 -2.29 -16.75
N SER A 79 8.76 -1.18 -16.45
CA SER A 79 9.27 -0.21 -15.48
C SER A 79 8.15 0.31 -14.57
N THR A 80 8.51 0.59 -13.33
CA THR A 80 7.57 1.05 -12.31
C THR A 80 8.10 2.27 -11.57
N LEU A 81 7.20 3.14 -11.16
CA LEU A 81 7.48 4.29 -10.31
C LEU A 81 6.66 4.19 -9.03
N TRP A 82 7.34 4.16 -7.90
CA TRP A 82 6.69 4.17 -6.58
C TRP A 82 7.05 5.44 -5.84
N LEU A 83 6.03 6.15 -5.37
CA LEU A 83 6.12 7.38 -4.62
C LEU A 83 5.42 7.18 -3.28
N VAL A 84 6.04 7.64 -2.19
CA VAL A 84 5.43 7.69 -0.85
C VAL A 84 5.68 9.06 -0.25
N TYR A 85 4.65 9.64 0.35
CA TYR A 85 4.78 10.87 1.13
C TYR A 85 4.02 10.72 2.46
N ARG A 86 4.67 11.17 3.54
CA ARG A 86 4.06 11.27 4.87
C ARG A 86 4.42 12.60 5.49
N ASP A 87 3.47 13.22 6.16
CA ASP A 87 3.67 14.45 6.90
C ASP A 87 2.96 14.35 8.26
N TYR A 88 3.60 14.88 9.30
CA TYR A 88 3.09 14.83 10.65
C TYR A 88 3.16 16.23 11.27
N ILE A 89 2.04 16.69 11.77
CA ILE A 89 1.86 18.03 12.32
C ILE A 89 1.37 17.93 13.74
N ASP A 90 2.19 18.39 14.66
CA ASP A 90 1.81 18.57 16.07
C ASP A 90 1.07 19.93 16.20
N ILE A 91 -0.24 19.87 16.37
CA ILE A 91 -1.11 21.05 16.31
C ILE A 91 -0.80 22.04 17.44
N LYS A 92 -0.61 21.51 18.66
CA LYS A 92 -0.43 22.33 19.87
C LYS A 92 1.01 22.37 20.35
N LYS A 93 1.92 21.66 19.70
CA LYS A 93 3.33 21.49 20.08
C LYS A 93 3.53 20.85 21.47
N ASP A 94 2.53 20.15 21.96
CA ASP A 94 2.53 19.42 23.24
C ASP A 94 2.46 17.90 23.05
N HIS A 95 2.47 17.43 21.80
CA HIS A 95 2.40 16.03 21.36
C HIS A 95 1.07 15.34 21.66
N HIS A 96 0.05 16.08 22.05
CA HIS A 96 -1.26 15.53 22.40
C HIS A 96 -2.22 15.44 21.22
N ASP A 97 -2.08 16.33 20.25
CA ASP A 97 -2.96 16.43 19.08
C ASP A 97 -2.11 16.43 17.80
N ILE A 98 -2.06 15.28 17.10
CA ILE A 98 -1.26 15.11 15.88
C ILE A 98 -2.16 14.86 14.68
N ILE A 99 -1.92 15.57 13.59
CA ILE A 99 -2.47 15.21 12.27
C ILE A 99 -1.36 14.55 11.47
N GLY A 100 -1.63 13.35 10.97
CA GLY A 100 -0.79 12.63 10.05
C GLY A 100 -1.42 12.56 8.67
N PHE A 101 -0.61 12.78 7.63
CA PHE A 101 -0.97 12.54 6.25
C PHE A 101 -0.09 11.42 5.70
N TRP A 102 -0.68 10.52 4.96
CA TRP A 102 0.02 9.48 4.25
C TRP A 102 -0.56 9.32 2.86
N GLY A 103 0.27 9.46 1.86
CA GLY A 103 -0.08 9.19 0.48
C GLY A 103 0.98 8.33 -0.20
N TRP A 104 0.56 7.49 -1.13
CA TRP A 104 1.46 6.78 -2.03
C TRP A 104 0.82 6.59 -3.40
N GLY A 105 1.66 6.51 -4.40
CA GLY A 105 1.31 6.15 -5.76
C GLY A 105 2.26 5.08 -6.28
N ASN A 106 1.73 4.09 -6.96
CA ASN A 106 2.52 3.07 -7.64
C ASN A 106 2.00 2.93 -9.07
N PHE A 107 2.89 3.12 -10.02
CA PHE A 107 2.55 3.27 -11.44
C PHE A 107 3.41 2.34 -12.27
N THR A 108 2.79 1.59 -13.17
CA THR A 108 3.46 0.90 -14.26
C THR A 108 3.66 1.90 -15.40
N ILE A 109 4.91 2.28 -15.63
CA ILE A 109 5.26 3.33 -16.60
C ILE A 109 5.40 2.74 -18.01
N THR A 110 6.04 1.58 -18.12
CA THR A 110 6.20 0.87 -19.40
C THR A 110 6.01 -0.63 -19.20
N GLY A 111 5.54 -1.31 -20.26
CA GLY A 111 5.34 -2.75 -20.27
C GLY A 111 4.24 -3.24 -19.33
N ASP A 112 4.21 -4.53 -19.12
CA ASP A 112 3.25 -5.21 -18.27
C ASP A 112 3.94 -5.91 -17.11
N LEU A 113 3.24 -6.04 -15.99
CA LEU A 113 3.67 -6.79 -14.82
C LEU A 113 2.82 -8.05 -14.66
N PRO A 114 3.38 -9.17 -14.16
CA PRO A 114 2.58 -10.31 -13.76
C PRO A 114 1.49 -9.90 -12.75
N TYR A 115 0.32 -10.53 -12.81
CA TYR A 115 -0.85 -10.15 -11.98
C TYR A 115 -0.53 -9.97 -10.50
N MET A 116 0.24 -10.88 -9.90
CA MET A 116 0.56 -10.83 -8.47
C MET A 116 1.51 -9.69 -8.10
N LEU A 117 2.21 -9.11 -9.07
CA LEU A 117 3.16 -8.02 -8.89
C LEU A 117 2.58 -6.64 -9.24
N LEU A 118 1.33 -6.59 -9.69
CA LEU A 118 0.61 -5.35 -9.90
C LEU A 118 0.44 -4.57 -8.57
N PRO A 119 0.48 -3.24 -8.61
CA PRO A 119 0.06 -2.39 -7.50
C PRO A 119 -1.24 -2.84 -6.85
N SER A 120 -1.25 -2.97 -5.53
CA SER A 120 -2.38 -3.54 -4.82
C SER A 120 -2.53 -2.93 -3.42
N SER A 121 -3.79 -2.84 -2.94
CA SER A 121 -4.09 -2.37 -1.59
C SER A 121 -3.51 -3.31 -0.53
N GLY A 122 -2.89 -2.73 0.52
CA GLY A 122 -2.26 -3.48 1.60
C GLY A 122 -0.90 -4.10 1.24
N TYR A 123 -0.34 -3.84 0.05
CA TYR A 123 1.01 -4.25 -0.33
C TYR A 123 2.07 -3.16 -0.11
N ASP A 124 1.74 -2.19 0.72
CA ASP A 124 2.70 -1.23 1.24
C ASP A 124 3.60 -1.85 2.33
N GLN A 125 4.67 -1.15 2.67
CA GLN A 125 5.68 -1.60 3.65
C GLN A 125 5.11 -2.13 4.98
N PHE A 126 3.94 -1.63 5.41
CA PHE A 126 3.33 -1.99 6.70
C PHE A 126 2.03 -2.77 6.55
N ALA A 127 1.62 -3.12 5.34
CA ALA A 127 0.35 -3.78 5.03
C ALA A 127 -0.87 -3.05 5.65
N LYS A 128 -0.84 -1.71 5.68
CA LYS A 128 -1.83 -0.87 6.37
C LYS A 128 -2.68 0.00 5.45
N SER A 129 -2.35 0.08 4.15
CA SER A 129 -3.16 0.86 3.23
C SER A 129 -4.53 0.23 3.00
N ALA A 130 -5.54 1.08 2.81
CA ALA A 130 -6.93 0.68 2.62
C ALA A 130 -7.51 -0.15 3.79
N ARG A 131 -7.19 0.22 5.04
CA ARG A 131 -7.52 -0.50 6.29
C ARG A 131 -8.91 -1.14 6.38
N PRO A 132 -10.02 -0.50 5.90
CA PRO A 132 -11.36 -1.11 5.97
C PRO A 132 -11.58 -2.24 4.97
N TYR A 133 -10.64 -2.48 4.06
CA TYR A 133 -10.78 -3.46 3.00
C TYR A 133 -9.78 -4.61 3.16
N PRO A 134 -10.13 -5.83 2.71
CA PRO A 134 -9.18 -6.92 2.66
C PRO A 134 -7.95 -6.56 1.81
N GLN A 135 -6.79 -7.07 2.20
CA GLN A 135 -5.57 -6.94 1.44
C GLN A 135 -5.75 -7.49 0.01
N GLY A 136 -5.27 -6.77 -0.98
CA GLY A 136 -5.43 -7.16 -2.38
C GLY A 136 -6.79 -6.86 -3.00
N ARG A 137 -7.73 -6.23 -2.27
CA ARG A 137 -9.07 -5.92 -2.78
C ARG A 137 -9.03 -5.04 -4.03
N PHE A 138 -8.16 -4.06 -4.05
CA PHE A 138 -7.95 -3.17 -5.19
C PHE A 138 -6.58 -3.48 -5.78
N ARG A 139 -6.56 -3.72 -7.08
CA ARG A 139 -5.36 -4.09 -7.83
C ARG A 139 -5.46 -3.52 -9.24
N GLY A 140 -4.36 -3.04 -9.79
CA GLY A 140 -4.31 -2.52 -11.15
C GLY A 140 -2.94 -2.00 -11.54
N GLN A 141 -2.76 -1.60 -12.79
CA GLN A 141 -1.48 -1.11 -13.32
C GLN A 141 -1.01 0.17 -12.64
N ASN A 142 -1.97 1.00 -12.25
CA ASN A 142 -1.69 2.24 -11.53
C ASN A 142 -2.60 2.33 -10.32
N MET A 143 -2.06 2.74 -9.19
CA MET A 143 -2.82 2.86 -7.95
C MET A 143 -2.36 4.07 -7.15
N ILE A 144 -3.33 4.77 -6.56
CA ILE A 144 -3.08 5.90 -5.64
C ILE A 144 -3.87 5.65 -4.37
N TYR A 145 -3.23 5.92 -3.26
CA TYR A 145 -3.79 5.89 -1.92
C TYR A 145 -3.49 7.19 -1.20
N GLY A 146 -4.45 7.67 -0.41
CA GLY A 146 -4.28 8.78 0.49
C GLY A 146 -5.02 8.55 1.80
N GLU A 147 -4.40 8.93 2.93
CA GLU A 147 -4.99 8.82 4.27
C GLU A 147 -4.66 10.06 5.09
N THR A 148 -5.65 10.51 5.86
CA THR A 148 -5.47 11.48 6.94
C THR A 148 -5.82 10.80 8.25
N GLU A 149 -4.97 10.96 9.24
CA GLU A 149 -5.14 10.39 10.57
C GLU A 149 -5.04 11.49 11.63
N TYR A 150 -6.05 11.60 12.49
CA TYR A 150 -5.99 12.43 13.70
C TYR A 150 -5.73 11.54 14.90
N ARG A 151 -4.65 11.83 15.62
CA ARG A 151 -4.22 11.14 16.84
C ARG A 151 -4.39 12.07 18.01
N LYS A 152 -5.11 11.61 19.03
CA LYS A 152 -5.31 12.34 20.28
C LYS A 152 -4.77 11.55 21.46
N HIS A 153 -3.96 12.21 22.27
CA HIS A 153 -3.58 11.69 23.58
C HIS A 153 -4.78 11.76 24.54
N LEU A 154 -5.02 10.69 25.30
CA LEU A 154 -6.10 10.61 26.30
C LEU A 154 -5.58 10.53 27.71
N TYR A 155 -4.59 9.68 27.97
CA TYR A 155 -4.08 9.42 29.31
C TYR A 155 -2.61 9.03 29.28
N GLY A 156 -1.87 9.55 30.26
CA GLY A 156 -0.48 9.20 30.51
C GLY A 156 -0.20 8.90 31.97
N SER A 157 0.81 8.11 32.22
CA SER A 157 1.36 7.86 33.54
C SER A 157 2.71 8.55 33.71
N LYS A 158 3.21 8.70 34.96
CA LYS A 158 4.57 9.22 35.19
C LYS A 158 5.66 8.41 34.48
N LYS A 159 5.45 7.10 34.29
CA LYS A 159 6.38 6.21 33.58
C LYS A 159 6.22 6.27 32.06
N ASN A 160 5.00 6.42 31.57
CA ASN A 160 4.69 6.51 30.15
C ASN A 160 3.69 7.64 29.90
N PRO A 161 4.15 8.86 29.54
CA PRO A 161 3.26 10.01 29.32
C PRO A 161 2.23 9.79 28.20
N ASP A 162 2.54 8.97 27.20
CA ASP A 162 1.68 8.72 26.03
C ASP A 162 1.04 7.32 26.09
N LEU A 163 0.61 6.89 27.28
CA LEU A 163 0.16 5.51 27.50
C LEU A 163 -1.06 5.14 26.68
N LEU A 164 -2.07 6.01 26.67
CA LEU A 164 -3.34 5.76 25.98
C LEU A 164 -3.70 6.93 25.08
N GLY A 165 -4.07 6.62 23.85
CA GLY A 165 -4.56 7.56 22.87
C GLY A 165 -5.70 6.99 22.04
N MET A 166 -6.30 7.86 21.26
CA MET A 166 -7.27 7.48 20.23
C MET A 166 -6.79 7.92 18.86
N VAL A 167 -7.33 7.30 17.84
CA VAL A 167 -7.11 7.65 16.45
C VAL A 167 -8.42 7.65 15.69
N ALA A 168 -8.58 8.64 14.84
CA ALA A 168 -9.61 8.67 13.80
C ALA A 168 -8.90 8.76 12.45
N PHE A 169 -9.34 8.01 11.46
CA PHE A 169 -8.75 8.07 10.13
C PHE A 169 -9.81 8.13 9.03
N PHE A 170 -9.43 8.73 7.93
CA PHE A 170 -10.15 8.72 6.67
C PHE A 170 -9.16 8.45 5.55
N ASN A 171 -9.49 7.51 4.66
CA ASN A 171 -8.67 7.21 3.51
C ASN A 171 -9.46 7.10 2.21
N VAL A 172 -8.74 7.25 1.13
CA VAL A 172 -9.23 7.08 -0.23
C VAL A 172 -8.26 6.22 -1.02
N THR A 173 -8.79 5.39 -1.90
CA THR A 173 -8.00 4.59 -2.82
C THR A 173 -8.64 4.54 -4.20
N THR A 174 -7.80 4.57 -5.23
CA THR A 174 -8.20 4.42 -6.62
C THR A 174 -7.18 3.57 -7.35
N ALA A 175 -7.64 2.73 -8.25
CA ALA A 175 -6.81 1.89 -9.10
C ALA A 175 -7.32 1.92 -10.54
N SER A 176 -6.41 1.85 -11.49
CA SER A 176 -6.75 1.67 -12.90
C SER A 176 -6.78 0.19 -13.29
N SER A 177 -7.57 -0.14 -14.29
CA SER A 177 -7.58 -1.46 -14.93
C SER A 177 -7.73 -1.28 -16.43
N VAL A 178 -6.66 -1.54 -17.15
CA VAL A 178 -6.68 -1.46 -18.63
C VAL A 178 -7.65 -2.49 -19.22
N GLU A 179 -7.75 -3.65 -18.61
CA GLU A 179 -8.66 -4.73 -19.02
C GLU A 179 -10.12 -4.33 -19.02
N ASN A 180 -10.52 -3.59 -17.99
CA ASN A 180 -11.89 -3.17 -17.78
C ASN A 180 -12.15 -1.74 -18.27
N ASN A 181 -11.18 -1.15 -18.98
CA ASN A 181 -11.22 0.25 -19.43
C ASN A 181 -11.54 1.23 -18.29
N ILE A 182 -10.86 1.01 -17.15
CA ILE A 182 -10.99 1.82 -15.94
C ILE A 182 -9.74 2.67 -15.80
N ASN A 183 -9.89 3.98 -15.92
CA ASN A 183 -8.84 4.95 -15.65
C ASN A 183 -8.76 5.26 -14.15
N LEU A 184 -7.61 5.76 -13.70
CA LEU A 184 -7.48 6.34 -12.35
C LEU A 184 -8.58 7.38 -12.13
N PHE A 185 -9.09 7.42 -10.90
CA PHE A 185 -10.17 8.30 -10.45
C PHE A 185 -11.58 8.00 -10.98
N LYS A 186 -11.77 7.02 -11.88
CA LYS A 186 -13.11 6.58 -12.29
C LYS A 186 -13.91 6.05 -11.09
N TYR A 187 -13.25 5.32 -10.20
CA TYR A 187 -13.80 4.86 -8.92
C TYR A 187 -12.88 5.28 -7.78
N ILE A 188 -13.46 5.95 -6.78
CA ILE A 188 -12.79 6.34 -5.56
C ILE A 188 -13.44 5.60 -4.40
N ASN A 189 -12.68 4.67 -3.81
CA ASN A 189 -13.12 3.90 -2.66
C ASN A 189 -12.68 4.62 -1.40
N LYS A 190 -13.61 4.79 -0.46
CA LYS A 190 -13.41 5.55 0.78
C LYS A 190 -13.43 4.61 1.97
N GLY A 191 -12.60 4.90 2.95
CA GLY A 191 -12.56 4.17 4.20
C GLY A 191 -12.40 5.13 5.37
N TYR A 192 -13.00 4.80 6.50
CA TYR A 192 -12.86 5.58 7.73
C TYR A 192 -12.98 4.65 8.94
N GLY A 193 -12.45 5.10 10.05
CA GLY A 193 -12.54 4.33 11.29
C GLY A 193 -12.03 5.09 12.49
N LEU A 194 -12.29 4.49 13.65
CA LEU A 194 -11.83 4.94 14.96
C LEU A 194 -11.07 3.79 15.63
N GLY A 195 -10.07 4.11 16.42
CA GLY A 195 -9.30 3.13 17.16
C GLY A 195 -8.74 3.68 18.46
N ILE A 196 -8.37 2.76 19.36
CA ILE A 196 -7.66 3.06 20.60
C ILE A 196 -6.19 2.69 20.37
N ARG A 197 -5.28 3.51 20.83
CA ARG A 197 -3.83 3.30 20.75
C ARG A 197 -3.27 3.11 22.16
N TYR A 198 -2.60 1.99 22.37
CA TYR A 198 -1.90 1.71 23.62
C TYR A 198 -0.39 1.68 23.37
N ASN A 199 0.36 2.55 24.05
CA ASN A 199 1.81 2.64 23.89
C ASN A 199 2.50 1.57 24.76
N ILE A 200 3.10 0.60 24.08
CA ILE A 200 3.83 -0.50 24.72
C ILE A 200 5.26 -0.09 25.10
N SER A 201 5.88 0.75 24.29
CA SER A 201 7.27 1.16 24.48
C SER A 201 7.44 2.66 24.35
N LYS A 202 7.66 3.33 25.47
CA LYS A 202 7.96 4.77 25.51
C LYS A 202 9.18 5.12 24.65
N LYS A 203 10.26 4.34 24.74
CA LYS A 203 11.51 4.62 24.03
C LYS A 203 11.37 4.49 22.52
N ALA A 204 10.71 3.44 22.05
CA ALA A 204 10.49 3.19 20.62
C ALA A 204 9.20 3.83 20.11
N ARG A 205 8.34 4.37 20.98
CA ARG A 205 6.99 4.88 20.68
C ARG A 205 6.14 3.85 19.92
N THR A 206 6.30 2.58 20.26
CA THR A 206 5.52 1.50 19.63
C THR A 206 4.13 1.44 20.23
N ASN A 207 3.11 1.49 19.37
CA ASN A 207 1.70 1.41 19.77
C ASN A 207 1.06 0.13 19.23
N LEU A 208 0.15 -0.43 20.04
CA LEU A 208 -0.91 -1.34 19.61
C LEU A 208 -2.16 -0.51 19.29
N GLY A 209 -2.85 -0.84 18.21
CA GLY A 209 -4.07 -0.18 17.80
C GLY A 209 -4.84 -1.00 16.79
#